data_4ecd463b8af3e44ce4197faae73cad5b
#
_entry.id   4ecd463b8af3e44ce4197faae73cad5b
#
_cell.length_a   1.000
_cell.length_b   1.000
_cell.length_c   1.000
_cell.angle_alpha   90.00
_cell.angle_beta   90.00
_cell.angle_gamma   90.00
#
_symmetry.space_group_name_H-M   'P 1'
#
loop_
_entity.id
_entity.type
_entity.pdbx_description
1 polymer ?
#
loop_
_entity_poly.entity_id
_entity_poly.type
_entity_poly.pdbx_seq_one_letter_code
_entity_poly.pdbx_strand_id
1 'polypeptide(L)'
;MGNYLNQDGKKFYEITHSDIYVDKTELLTYTNSVLQTLQKYICISRPRRFGKSITASMIAAYYSRGCDAKELFSPYKIARNLDFDTYRNKYNTLFLNMQEFLSRTKNIYELLDRMKRLVLRDLKREYPNVDYFDDTDLIESMQDVYQETNCPFVVIIDEWDCIFREYKQDKEAQEIYLDFLRDMLKDKSCIALAYMTGILPIKKYGTHSALNMFDEFSMINPGPLASYVGFTELEVAAQIGRASCRERVS
;
A
#
# COMPACT_ATOMS: atom_id res chain seq x y z
N MET A 1 5.35 0.21 -17.22
CA MET A 1 4.69 -0.60 -16.16
C MET A 1 5.62 -1.67 -15.64
N GLY A 2 5.82 -1.72 -14.36
CA GLY A 2 6.63 -2.74 -13.68
C GLY A 2 5.78 -3.74 -12.89
N ASN A 3 6.44 -4.76 -12.34
CA ASN A 3 5.78 -5.70 -11.44
C ASN A 3 5.51 -5.09 -10.06
N TYR A 4 6.33 -4.13 -9.66
CA TYR A 4 6.28 -3.47 -8.35
C TYR A 4 6.04 -1.96 -8.48
N LEU A 5 6.49 -1.34 -9.57
CA LEU A 5 6.33 0.07 -9.85
C LEU A 5 5.25 0.30 -10.91
N ASN A 6 4.34 1.22 -10.63
CA ASN A 6 3.29 1.66 -11.55
C ASN A 6 2.49 0.49 -12.15
N GLN A 7 2.02 -0.41 -11.27
CA GLN A 7 1.19 -1.55 -11.67
C GLN A 7 -0.10 -1.09 -12.35
N ASP A 8 -0.65 -1.95 -13.21
CA ASP A 8 -1.99 -1.75 -13.76
C ASP A 8 -3.08 -1.97 -12.70
N GLY A 9 -4.30 -1.53 -13.00
CA GLY A 9 -5.44 -1.70 -12.10
C GLY A 9 -6.08 -3.09 -12.10
N LYS A 10 -5.47 -4.07 -12.79
CA LYS A 10 -6.07 -5.40 -13.04
C LYS A 10 -6.45 -6.14 -11.77
N LYS A 11 -5.59 -6.12 -10.77
CA LYS A 11 -5.86 -6.78 -9.48
C LYS A 11 -7.10 -6.18 -8.79
N PHE A 12 -7.25 -4.87 -8.82
CA PHE A 12 -8.43 -4.23 -8.25
C PHE A 12 -9.67 -4.47 -9.14
N TYR A 13 -9.52 -4.49 -10.45
CA TYR A 13 -10.58 -4.88 -11.37
C TYR A 13 -11.12 -6.29 -11.05
N GLU A 14 -10.26 -7.29 -10.89
CA GLU A 14 -10.64 -8.65 -10.50
C GLU A 14 -11.39 -8.69 -9.16
N ILE A 15 -10.94 -7.91 -8.18
CA ILE A 15 -11.59 -7.79 -6.88
C ILE A 15 -13.01 -7.23 -7.01
N THR A 16 -13.20 -6.17 -7.78
CA THR A 16 -14.49 -5.50 -7.93
C THR A 16 -15.52 -6.30 -8.73
N HIS A 17 -15.05 -7.26 -9.53
CA HIS A 17 -15.88 -8.18 -10.31
C HIS A 17 -16.09 -9.54 -9.61
N SER A 18 -15.66 -9.67 -8.34
CA SER A 18 -15.98 -10.85 -7.53
C SER A 18 -17.43 -10.83 -7.06
N ASP A 19 -17.96 -12.02 -6.70
CA ASP A 19 -19.35 -12.18 -6.24
C ASP A 19 -19.73 -11.31 -5.04
N ILE A 20 -18.74 -11.04 -4.17
CA ILE A 20 -18.90 -10.23 -2.98
C ILE A 20 -17.87 -9.11 -3.00
N TYR A 21 -18.31 -7.92 -3.37
CA TYR A 21 -17.54 -6.70 -3.23
C TYR A 21 -18.38 -5.64 -2.52
N VAL A 22 -17.79 -4.97 -1.55
CA VAL A 22 -18.38 -3.81 -0.85
C VAL A 22 -17.50 -2.60 -1.15
N ASP A 23 -18.12 -1.54 -1.65
CA ASP A 23 -17.43 -0.31 -2.02
C ASP A 23 -16.84 0.38 -0.79
N LYS A 24 -15.51 0.40 -0.73
CA LYS A 24 -14.68 1.08 0.29
C LYS A 24 -13.87 2.22 -0.30
N THR A 25 -14.22 2.67 -1.50
CA THR A 25 -13.43 3.69 -2.22
C THR A 25 -13.43 5.06 -1.54
N GLU A 26 -14.32 5.31 -0.58
CA GLU A 26 -14.26 6.51 0.28
C GLU A 26 -13.00 6.57 1.16
N LEU A 27 -12.28 5.46 1.37
CA LEU A 27 -10.94 5.47 1.94
C LEU A 27 -10.00 6.40 1.18
N LEU A 28 -10.17 6.49 -0.14
CA LEU A 28 -9.35 7.35 -1.00
C LEU A 28 -9.58 8.83 -0.71
N THR A 29 -10.76 9.24 -0.25
CA THR A 29 -11.01 10.62 0.21
C THR A 29 -10.12 10.94 1.41
N TYR A 30 -9.99 10.03 2.36
CA TYR A 30 -9.08 10.20 3.48
C TYR A 30 -7.62 10.22 3.03
N THR A 31 -7.19 9.28 2.21
CA THR A 31 -5.79 9.25 1.74
C THR A 31 -5.46 10.48 0.90
N ASN A 32 -6.39 11.01 0.08
CA ASN A 32 -6.22 12.26 -0.65
C ASN A 32 -5.98 13.45 0.30
N SER A 33 -6.70 13.52 1.42
CA SER A 33 -6.58 14.64 2.36
C SER A 33 -5.25 14.68 3.12
N VAL A 34 -4.56 13.56 3.22
CA VAL A 34 -3.28 13.46 3.95
C VAL A 34 -2.05 13.35 3.05
N LEU A 35 -2.24 13.28 1.71
CA LEU A 35 -1.13 13.27 0.76
C LEU A 35 -0.20 14.48 0.99
N GLN A 36 1.11 14.22 1.01
CA GLN A 36 2.15 15.23 1.18
C GLN A 36 2.03 16.09 2.47
N THR A 37 1.29 15.58 3.48
CA THR A 37 1.21 16.17 4.82
C THR A 37 2.03 15.39 5.84
N LEU A 38 2.08 15.83 7.08
CA LEU A 38 2.71 15.07 8.17
C LEU A 38 1.98 13.76 8.48
N GLN A 39 0.68 13.65 8.15
CA GLN A 39 -0.17 12.47 8.33
C GLN A 39 -0.10 11.47 7.15
N LYS A 40 0.84 11.66 6.24
CA LYS A 40 1.03 10.79 5.05
C LYS A 40 1.45 9.35 5.37
N TYR A 41 1.74 9.03 6.61
CA TYR A 41 2.18 7.70 7.03
C TYR A 41 1.04 6.95 7.72
N ILE A 42 0.43 6.00 7.03
CA ILE A 42 -0.74 5.25 7.48
C ILE A 42 -0.38 3.79 7.68
N CYS A 43 -0.68 3.22 8.85
CA CYS A 43 -0.57 1.79 9.08
C CYS A 43 -1.91 1.19 9.52
N ILE A 44 -2.35 0.16 8.80
CA ILE A 44 -3.57 -0.60 9.10
C ILE A 44 -3.20 -1.95 9.73
N SER A 45 -3.53 -2.09 11.02
CA SER A 45 -3.34 -3.34 11.77
C SER A 45 -4.69 -4.03 11.99
N ARG A 46 -4.99 -5.06 11.19
CA ARG A 46 -6.25 -5.84 11.25
C ARG A 46 -5.97 -7.34 11.17
N PRO A 47 -6.82 -8.21 11.74
CA PRO A 47 -6.73 -9.65 11.55
C PRO A 47 -6.72 -10.07 10.08
N ARG A 48 -6.40 -11.34 9.83
CA ARG A 48 -6.52 -11.92 8.49
C ARG A 48 -7.97 -11.85 7.99
N ARG A 49 -8.16 -11.75 6.67
CA ARG A 49 -9.46 -11.69 5.97
C ARG A 49 -10.28 -10.42 6.19
N PHE A 50 -9.67 -9.36 6.71
CA PHE A 50 -10.29 -8.04 6.87
C PHE A 50 -10.12 -7.11 5.65
N GLY A 51 -9.80 -7.63 4.48
CA GLY A 51 -9.73 -6.83 3.26
C GLY A 51 -8.52 -5.90 3.12
N LYS A 52 -7.48 -6.02 3.95
CA LYS A 52 -6.27 -5.17 3.93
C LYS A 52 -5.61 -5.11 2.55
N SER A 53 -5.35 -6.28 1.94
CA SER A 53 -4.74 -6.36 0.61
C SER A 53 -5.68 -5.85 -0.49
N ILE A 54 -6.99 -5.86 -0.26
CA ILE A 54 -7.99 -5.26 -1.15
C ILE A 54 -7.85 -3.74 -1.14
N THR A 55 -7.79 -3.12 0.05
CA THR A 55 -7.58 -1.67 0.17
C THR A 55 -6.21 -1.24 -0.36
N ALA A 56 -5.16 -2.03 -0.13
CA ALA A 56 -3.83 -1.79 -0.68
C ALA A 56 -3.86 -1.81 -2.23
N SER A 57 -4.54 -2.79 -2.84
CA SER A 57 -4.70 -2.89 -4.29
C SER A 57 -5.55 -1.75 -4.88
N MET A 58 -6.57 -1.31 -4.16
CA MET A 58 -7.40 -0.16 -4.52
C MET A 58 -6.57 1.14 -4.56
N ILE A 59 -5.78 1.40 -3.52
CA ILE A 59 -4.89 2.55 -3.42
C ILE A 59 -3.86 2.53 -4.56
N ALA A 60 -3.27 1.35 -4.83
CA ALA A 60 -2.34 1.18 -5.93
C ALA A 60 -2.97 1.55 -7.28
N ALA A 61 -4.14 1.00 -7.60
CA ALA A 61 -4.84 1.26 -8.85
C ALA A 61 -5.25 2.74 -9.00
N TYR A 62 -5.65 3.39 -7.91
CA TYR A 62 -6.11 4.78 -7.95
C TYR A 62 -4.97 5.76 -8.22
N TYR A 63 -3.85 5.62 -7.52
CA TYR A 63 -2.76 6.58 -7.64
C TYR A 63 -1.78 6.30 -8.78
N SER A 64 -1.68 5.03 -9.23
CA SER A 64 -0.70 4.61 -10.22
C SER A 64 -0.85 5.37 -11.55
N ARG A 65 0.24 6.00 -11.97
CA ARG A 65 0.33 6.62 -13.31
C ARG A 65 0.52 5.59 -14.43
N GLY A 66 0.70 4.32 -14.10
CA GLY A 66 0.90 3.23 -15.05
C GLY A 66 -0.37 2.77 -15.76
N CYS A 67 -1.55 3.27 -15.37
CA CYS A 67 -2.83 2.89 -15.98
C CYS A 67 -3.80 4.09 -16.02
N ASP A 68 -4.83 4.00 -16.85
CA ASP A 68 -6.01 4.87 -16.73
C ASP A 68 -7.09 4.12 -15.95
N ALA A 69 -7.29 4.53 -14.70
CA ALA A 69 -8.25 3.92 -13.80
C ALA A 69 -9.61 4.64 -13.77
N LYS A 70 -9.89 5.57 -14.69
CA LYS A 70 -11.13 6.34 -14.71
C LYS A 70 -12.36 5.44 -14.78
N GLU A 71 -12.41 4.57 -15.78
CA GLU A 71 -13.51 3.62 -15.98
C GLU A 71 -13.65 2.65 -14.79
N LEU A 72 -12.52 2.21 -14.24
CA LEU A 72 -12.48 1.29 -13.10
C LEU A 72 -13.12 1.88 -11.84
N PHE A 73 -12.94 3.18 -11.59
CA PHE A 73 -13.49 3.84 -10.40
C PHE A 73 -14.80 4.56 -10.61
N SER A 74 -15.23 4.81 -11.85
CA SER A 74 -16.48 5.53 -12.20
C SER A 74 -17.75 5.01 -11.49
N PRO A 75 -17.93 3.68 -11.28
CA PRO A 75 -19.13 3.16 -10.63
C PRO A 75 -19.17 3.42 -9.12
N TYR A 76 -18.05 3.80 -8.50
CA TYR A 76 -17.87 3.82 -7.05
C TYR A 76 -18.00 5.22 -6.45
N LYS A 77 -18.14 5.25 -5.11
CA LYS A 77 -18.38 6.48 -4.34
C LYS A 77 -17.31 7.54 -4.54
N ILE A 78 -16.05 7.17 -4.68
CA ILE A 78 -14.94 8.11 -4.89
C ILE A 78 -15.13 8.97 -6.14
N ALA A 79 -15.77 8.43 -7.18
CA ALA A 79 -16.02 9.19 -8.42
C ALA A 79 -16.92 10.41 -8.24
N ARG A 80 -17.64 10.49 -7.12
CA ARG A 80 -18.49 11.64 -6.77
C ARG A 80 -17.73 12.73 -6.02
N ASN A 81 -16.48 12.46 -5.64
CA ASN A 81 -15.64 13.44 -4.96
C ASN A 81 -15.11 14.47 -5.96
N LEU A 82 -15.14 15.75 -5.61
CA LEU A 82 -14.66 16.84 -6.45
C LEU A 82 -13.18 16.69 -6.82
N ASP A 83 -12.39 16.05 -5.96
CA ASP A 83 -10.95 15.85 -6.13
C ASP A 83 -10.60 14.55 -6.87
N PHE A 84 -11.60 13.81 -7.38
CA PHE A 84 -11.38 12.51 -8.01
C PHE A 84 -10.32 12.54 -9.11
N ASP A 85 -10.41 13.46 -10.05
CA ASP A 85 -9.44 13.58 -11.15
C ASP A 85 -8.14 14.29 -10.76
N THR A 86 -8.12 14.99 -9.60
CA THR A 86 -6.94 15.70 -9.10
C THR A 86 -5.82 14.73 -8.72
N TYR A 87 -6.17 13.63 -8.06
CA TYR A 87 -5.20 12.70 -7.51
C TYR A 87 -5.07 11.40 -8.30
N ARG A 88 -6.10 11.03 -9.06
CA ARG A 88 -6.14 9.77 -9.79
C ARG A 88 -5.05 9.70 -10.87
N ASN A 89 -4.27 8.62 -10.84
CA ASN A 89 -3.20 8.30 -11.80
C ASN A 89 -2.10 9.37 -11.92
N LYS A 90 -1.75 10.04 -10.79
CA LYS A 90 -0.79 11.15 -10.77
C LYS A 90 0.54 10.82 -10.10
N TYR A 91 0.67 9.64 -9.49
CA TYR A 91 1.81 9.30 -8.64
C TYR A 91 2.59 8.10 -9.15
N ASN A 92 3.87 8.06 -8.85
CA ASN A 92 4.65 6.84 -8.92
C ASN A 92 4.18 5.92 -7.79
N THR A 93 3.64 4.76 -8.10
CA THR A 93 3.09 3.86 -7.10
C THR A 93 3.96 2.63 -6.96
N LEU A 94 4.54 2.45 -5.78
CA LEU A 94 5.35 1.29 -5.44
C LEU A 94 4.53 0.35 -4.56
N PHE A 95 4.28 -0.88 -5.04
CA PHE A 95 3.53 -1.90 -4.31
C PHE A 95 4.44 -3.07 -3.92
N LEU A 96 4.66 -3.25 -2.61
CA LEU A 96 5.51 -4.29 -2.04
C LEU A 96 4.68 -5.23 -1.17
N ASN A 97 4.54 -6.50 -1.56
CA ASN A 97 4.04 -7.55 -0.68
C ASN A 97 5.25 -8.25 -0.02
N MET A 98 5.49 -7.97 1.25
CA MET A 98 6.68 -8.47 1.94
C MET A 98 6.68 -9.99 2.10
N GLN A 99 5.50 -10.62 2.19
CA GLN A 99 5.38 -12.08 2.26
C GLN A 99 5.85 -12.76 0.97
N GLU A 100 5.68 -12.11 -0.20
CA GLU A 100 6.18 -12.63 -1.47
C GLU A 100 7.70 -12.70 -1.51
N PHE A 101 8.39 -11.66 -1.01
CA PHE A 101 9.85 -11.64 -0.94
C PHE A 101 10.36 -12.66 0.08
N LEU A 102 9.73 -12.72 1.25
CA LEU A 102 10.10 -13.63 2.32
C LEU A 102 10.05 -15.10 1.86
N SER A 103 9.03 -15.49 1.12
CA SER A 103 8.85 -16.87 0.65
C SER A 103 9.93 -17.35 -0.34
N ARG A 104 10.73 -16.43 -0.88
CA ARG A 104 11.74 -16.70 -1.93
C ARG A 104 13.17 -16.46 -1.47
N THR A 105 13.40 -16.22 -0.18
CA THR A 105 14.71 -15.88 0.39
C THR A 105 14.93 -16.60 1.71
N LYS A 106 16.19 -16.74 2.13
CA LYS A 106 16.56 -17.52 3.31
C LYS A 106 16.81 -16.65 4.55
N ASN A 107 17.10 -15.37 4.35
CA ASN A 107 17.43 -14.43 5.41
C ASN A 107 17.04 -13.00 5.00
N ILE A 108 17.15 -12.08 5.97
CA ILE A 108 16.76 -10.68 5.76
C ILE A 108 17.63 -9.96 4.73
N TYR A 109 18.91 -10.27 4.63
CA TYR A 109 19.83 -9.64 3.67
C TYR A 109 19.46 -10.01 2.24
N GLU A 110 19.20 -11.30 1.98
CA GLU A 110 18.73 -11.77 0.68
C GLU A 110 17.38 -11.18 0.31
N LEU A 111 16.48 -11.01 1.32
CA LEU A 111 15.16 -10.43 1.10
C LEU A 111 15.27 -8.98 0.63
N LEU A 112 16.01 -8.16 1.37
CA LEU A 112 16.18 -6.75 1.06
C LEU A 112 16.93 -6.56 -0.26
N ASP A 113 18.01 -7.32 -0.50
CA ASP A 113 18.75 -7.27 -1.75
C ASP A 113 17.86 -7.63 -2.95
N ARG A 114 17.12 -8.75 -2.86
CA ARG A 114 16.21 -9.16 -3.92
C ARG A 114 15.13 -8.12 -4.21
N MET A 115 14.50 -7.57 -3.16
CA MET A 115 13.49 -6.54 -3.28
C MET A 115 14.06 -5.30 -3.96
N LYS A 116 15.20 -4.77 -3.46
CA LYS A 116 15.87 -3.59 -4.03
C LYS A 116 16.17 -3.79 -5.51
N ARG A 117 16.80 -4.90 -5.89
CA ARG A 117 17.13 -5.20 -7.30
C ARG A 117 15.91 -5.27 -8.21
N LEU A 118 14.80 -5.85 -7.74
CA LEU A 118 13.59 -5.96 -8.54
C LEU A 118 12.90 -4.61 -8.73
N VAL A 119 12.87 -3.78 -7.69
CA VAL A 119 12.30 -2.42 -7.77
C VAL A 119 13.17 -1.52 -8.63
N LEU A 120 14.50 -1.54 -8.44
CA LEU A 120 15.45 -0.81 -9.28
C LEU A 120 15.33 -1.15 -10.76
N ARG A 121 15.15 -2.44 -11.08
CA ARG A 121 14.91 -2.87 -12.45
C ARG A 121 13.65 -2.22 -13.04
N ASP A 122 12.55 -2.18 -12.28
CA ASP A 122 11.31 -1.57 -12.75
C ASP A 122 11.48 -0.04 -12.86
N LEU A 123 12.17 0.60 -11.92
CA LEU A 123 12.46 2.03 -11.91
C LEU A 123 13.28 2.45 -13.14
N LYS A 124 14.38 1.75 -13.42
CA LYS A 124 15.24 2.04 -14.57
C LYS A 124 14.55 1.80 -15.92
N ARG A 125 13.60 0.85 -15.98
CA ARG A 125 12.79 0.62 -17.19
C ARG A 125 11.76 1.73 -17.42
N GLU A 126 11.17 2.24 -16.36
CA GLU A 126 10.19 3.33 -16.43
C GLU A 126 10.88 4.68 -16.70
N TYR A 127 12.09 4.87 -16.15
CA TYR A 127 12.85 6.11 -16.21
C TYR A 127 14.27 5.89 -16.75
N PRO A 128 14.42 5.48 -18.02
CA PRO A 128 15.73 5.14 -18.59
C PRO A 128 16.65 6.34 -18.83
N ASN A 129 16.10 7.55 -18.79
CA ASN A 129 16.84 8.80 -19.10
C ASN A 129 17.20 9.61 -17.84
N VAL A 130 16.84 9.13 -16.65
CA VAL A 130 17.22 9.79 -15.39
C VAL A 130 18.70 9.56 -15.13
N ASP A 131 19.39 10.62 -14.75
CA ASP A 131 20.80 10.57 -14.32
C ASP A 131 20.86 10.08 -12.87
N TYR A 132 21.14 8.79 -12.68
CA TYR A 132 21.20 8.16 -11.37
C TYR A 132 22.58 8.38 -10.75
N PHE A 133 22.63 9.01 -9.56
CA PHE A 133 23.87 9.19 -8.80
C PHE A 133 24.46 7.84 -8.37
N ASP A 134 23.63 6.98 -7.77
CA ASP A 134 23.96 5.57 -7.50
C ASP A 134 22.81 4.67 -7.97
N ASP A 135 23.00 4.06 -9.12
CA ASP A 135 22.00 3.22 -9.75
C ASP A 135 21.86 1.84 -9.08
N THR A 136 22.59 1.58 -8.01
CA THR A 136 22.50 0.37 -7.16
C THR A 136 21.76 0.65 -5.84
N ASP A 137 21.65 1.91 -5.42
CA ASP A 137 20.88 2.30 -4.27
C ASP A 137 19.43 2.67 -4.64
N LEU A 138 18.47 1.94 -4.05
CA LEU A 138 17.04 2.17 -4.32
C LEU A 138 16.57 3.53 -3.83
N ILE A 139 17.03 3.96 -2.65
CA ILE A 139 16.54 5.17 -2.00
C ILE A 139 17.05 6.41 -2.75
N GLU A 140 18.33 6.42 -3.11
CA GLU A 140 18.92 7.46 -3.95
C GLU A 140 18.25 7.50 -5.32
N SER A 141 18.09 6.34 -5.98
CA SER A 141 17.40 6.28 -7.28
C SER A 141 15.97 6.80 -7.26
N MET A 142 15.21 6.57 -6.16
CA MET A 142 13.87 7.14 -6.00
C MET A 142 13.91 8.66 -5.86
N GLN A 143 14.92 9.20 -5.17
CA GLN A 143 15.11 10.64 -5.04
C GLN A 143 15.50 11.30 -6.38
N ASP A 144 16.41 10.68 -7.15
CA ASP A 144 16.81 11.15 -8.47
C ASP A 144 15.60 11.21 -9.43
N VAL A 145 14.80 10.14 -9.48
CA VAL A 145 13.55 10.13 -10.27
C VAL A 145 12.61 11.26 -9.84
N TYR A 146 12.45 11.48 -8.53
CA TYR A 146 11.59 12.57 -8.05
C TYR A 146 12.13 13.94 -8.42
N GLN A 147 13.43 14.17 -8.29
CA GLN A 147 14.07 15.46 -8.63
C GLN A 147 13.87 15.80 -10.11
N GLU A 148 14.03 14.82 -10.99
CA GLU A 148 13.88 15.06 -12.43
C GLU A 148 12.45 15.16 -12.91
N THR A 149 11.53 14.37 -12.30
CA THR A 149 10.16 14.25 -12.80
C THR A 149 9.15 15.09 -12.02
N ASN A 150 9.51 15.57 -10.84
CA ASN A 150 8.62 16.17 -9.84
C ASN A 150 7.39 15.30 -9.53
N CYS A 151 7.50 13.98 -9.73
CA CYS A 151 6.43 13.02 -9.50
C CYS A 151 6.76 12.18 -8.26
N PRO A 152 6.13 12.44 -7.11
CA PRO A 152 6.41 11.74 -5.87
C PRO A 152 5.82 10.34 -5.85
N PHE A 153 6.24 9.56 -4.84
CA PHE A 153 5.86 8.17 -4.69
C PHE A 153 4.74 7.98 -3.68
N VAL A 154 3.79 7.13 -4.03
CA VAL A 154 2.86 6.45 -3.11
C VAL A 154 3.42 5.06 -2.86
N VAL A 155 3.93 4.82 -1.65
CA VAL A 155 4.54 3.54 -1.27
C VAL A 155 3.54 2.71 -0.49
N ILE A 156 3.24 1.51 -0.97
CA ILE A 156 2.31 0.56 -0.38
C ILE A 156 3.09 -0.68 0.04
N ILE A 157 3.02 -1.02 1.34
CA ILE A 157 3.70 -2.19 1.91
C ILE A 157 2.64 -3.10 2.53
N ASP A 158 2.29 -4.17 1.82
CA ASP A 158 1.36 -5.19 2.32
C ASP A 158 2.11 -6.27 3.08
N GLU A 159 1.50 -6.76 4.19
CA GLU A 159 2.09 -7.76 5.10
C GLU A 159 3.44 -7.31 5.69
N TRP A 160 3.59 -6.00 6.04
CA TRP A 160 4.84 -5.43 6.54
C TRP A 160 5.41 -6.21 7.75
N ASP A 161 4.54 -6.81 8.53
CA ASP A 161 4.87 -7.49 9.79
C ASP A 161 5.29 -8.95 9.60
N CYS A 162 5.37 -9.47 8.38
CA CYS A 162 5.72 -10.87 8.12
C CYS A 162 7.11 -11.23 8.69
N ILE A 163 8.07 -10.29 8.69
CA ILE A 163 9.40 -10.48 9.24
C ILE A 163 9.32 -10.80 10.74
N PHE A 164 8.48 -10.09 11.49
CA PHE A 164 8.30 -10.31 12.93
C PHE A 164 7.57 -11.61 13.25
N ARG A 165 6.78 -12.11 12.31
CA ARG A 165 6.06 -13.38 12.47
C ARG A 165 6.95 -14.59 12.19
N GLU A 166 7.88 -14.46 11.24
CA GLU A 166 8.79 -15.55 10.84
C GLU A 166 10.12 -15.51 11.61
N TYR A 167 10.76 -14.34 11.70
CA TYR A 167 12.03 -14.17 12.42
C TYR A 167 11.80 -13.73 13.88
N LYS A 168 10.97 -14.46 14.64
CA LYS A 168 10.54 -14.08 16.00
C LYS A 168 11.70 -13.89 16.98
N GLN A 169 12.75 -14.70 16.87
CA GLN A 169 13.90 -14.70 17.77
C GLN A 169 15.08 -13.91 17.21
N ASP A 170 15.07 -13.60 15.93
CA ASP A 170 16.14 -12.88 15.25
C ASP A 170 15.91 -11.37 15.34
N LYS A 171 16.42 -10.78 16.44
CA LYS A 171 16.28 -9.34 16.70
C LYS A 171 17.08 -8.51 15.70
N GLU A 172 18.24 -9.01 15.28
CA GLU A 172 19.08 -8.33 14.30
C GLU A 172 18.34 -8.20 12.95
N ALA A 173 17.74 -9.28 12.46
CA ALA A 173 16.94 -9.22 11.23
C ALA A 173 15.75 -8.24 11.34
N GLN A 174 15.09 -8.19 12.52
CA GLN A 174 14.00 -7.25 12.77
C GLN A 174 14.49 -5.79 12.74
N GLU A 175 15.62 -5.50 13.36
CA GLU A 175 16.22 -4.15 13.40
C GLU A 175 16.68 -3.71 12.01
N ILE A 176 17.39 -4.55 11.25
CA ILE A 176 17.80 -4.27 9.88
C ILE A 176 16.59 -3.93 9.00
N TYR A 177 15.50 -4.66 9.14
CA TYR A 177 14.28 -4.40 8.40
C TYR A 177 13.63 -3.07 8.78
N LEU A 178 13.53 -2.76 10.07
CA LEU A 178 12.98 -1.50 10.56
C LEU A 178 13.84 -0.31 10.10
N ASP A 179 15.14 -0.43 10.16
CA ASP A 179 16.06 0.60 9.70
C ASP A 179 15.91 0.86 8.20
N PHE A 180 15.79 -0.20 7.40
CA PHE A 180 15.51 -0.06 5.98
C PHE A 180 14.19 0.69 5.71
N LEU A 181 13.10 0.33 6.41
CA LEU A 181 11.81 1.01 6.24
C LEU A 181 11.88 2.48 6.66
N ARG A 182 12.57 2.77 7.76
CA ARG A 182 12.79 4.14 8.22
C ARG A 182 13.56 4.95 7.16
N ASP A 183 14.66 4.42 6.67
CA ASP A 183 15.54 5.13 5.75
C ASP A 183 14.87 5.37 4.39
N MET A 184 14.02 4.44 3.95
CA MET A 184 13.26 4.57 2.71
C MET A 184 12.13 5.60 2.83
N LEU A 185 11.48 5.72 4.00
CA LEU A 185 10.22 6.45 4.11
C LEU A 185 10.33 7.76 4.88
N LYS A 186 11.09 7.78 6.00
CA LYS A 186 11.08 8.88 6.94
C LYS A 186 11.76 10.13 6.34
N ASP A 187 11.08 11.26 6.49
CA ASP A 187 11.58 12.59 6.11
C ASP A 187 12.03 12.71 4.63
N LYS A 188 11.49 11.86 3.75
CA LYS A 188 11.77 11.90 2.32
C LYS A 188 10.74 12.77 1.59
N SER A 189 11.22 13.78 0.85
CA SER A 189 10.38 14.66 0.03
C SER A 189 9.73 13.93 -1.15
N CYS A 190 10.39 12.90 -1.66
CA CYS A 190 9.87 12.07 -2.74
C CYS A 190 8.68 11.19 -2.34
N ILE A 191 8.35 11.07 -1.04
CA ILE A 191 7.21 10.26 -0.56
C ILE A 191 5.98 11.14 -0.37
N ALA A 192 4.93 10.89 -1.17
CA ALA A 192 3.62 11.53 -1.03
C ALA A 192 2.72 10.83 -0.03
N LEU A 193 2.78 9.49 0.04
CA LEU A 193 2.01 8.64 0.94
C LEU A 193 2.77 7.36 1.21
N ALA A 194 2.79 6.91 2.45
CA ALA A 194 3.20 5.55 2.81
C ALA A 194 2.02 4.84 3.48
N TYR A 195 1.54 3.75 2.87
CA TYR A 195 0.41 2.96 3.34
C TYR A 195 0.87 1.55 3.64
N MET A 196 0.88 1.17 4.91
CA MET A 196 1.28 -0.16 5.35
C MET A 196 0.09 -0.98 5.85
N THR A 197 0.09 -2.26 5.57
CA THR A 197 -0.90 -3.18 6.13
C THR A 197 -0.22 -4.38 6.79
N GLY A 198 -0.78 -4.80 7.92
CA GLY A 198 -0.28 -5.94 8.69
C GLY A 198 -1.31 -6.51 9.67
N ILE A 199 -0.90 -7.51 10.42
CA ILE A 199 -1.69 -8.10 11.52
C ILE A 199 -1.22 -7.52 12.85
N LEU A 200 0.10 -7.36 12.99
CA LEU A 200 0.72 -6.91 14.22
C LEU A 200 0.76 -5.38 14.30
N PRO A 201 0.51 -4.80 15.48
CA PRO A 201 0.61 -3.36 15.66
C PRO A 201 2.08 -2.90 15.67
N ILE A 202 2.35 -1.75 15.06
CA ILE A 202 3.69 -1.14 15.02
C ILE A 202 4.21 -0.87 16.43
N LYS A 203 3.39 -0.34 17.33
CA LYS A 203 3.78 0.03 18.69
C LYS A 203 4.36 -1.10 19.53
N LYS A 204 4.04 -2.33 19.16
CA LYS A 204 4.56 -3.52 19.87
C LYS A 204 6.01 -3.85 19.48
N TYR A 205 6.41 -3.53 18.27
CA TYR A 205 7.69 -3.96 17.69
C TYR A 205 8.63 -2.80 17.36
N GLY A 206 8.08 -1.59 17.24
CA GLY A 206 8.87 -0.36 17.07
C GLY A 206 9.46 0.12 18.40
N THR A 207 10.24 -0.72 19.05
CA THR A 207 10.85 -0.42 20.37
C THR A 207 11.79 0.79 20.35
N HIS A 208 12.20 1.28 19.19
CA HIS A 208 13.10 2.41 19.06
C HIS A 208 12.70 3.30 17.86
N SER A 209 11.73 4.17 18.03
CA SER A 209 11.47 5.33 17.16
C SER A 209 11.52 5.14 15.62
N ALA A 210 11.84 3.94 15.10
CA ALA A 210 12.07 3.71 13.68
C ALA A 210 10.83 4.04 12.81
N LEU A 211 9.65 3.63 13.27
CA LEU A 211 8.38 3.83 12.56
C LEU A 211 7.37 4.69 13.35
N ASN A 212 7.86 5.56 14.23
CA ASN A 212 7.02 6.44 15.05
C ASN A 212 6.25 7.51 14.25
N MET A 213 6.62 7.71 12.98
CA MET A 213 5.92 8.63 12.09
C MET A 213 4.56 8.08 11.60
N PHE A 214 4.29 6.76 11.75
CA PHE A 214 3.05 6.18 11.28
C PHE A 214 1.88 6.41 12.24
N ASP A 215 0.77 6.90 11.69
CA ASP A 215 -0.54 6.84 12.33
C ASP A 215 -1.09 5.42 12.20
N GLU A 216 -1.28 4.75 13.33
CA GLU A 216 -1.73 3.36 13.38
C GLU A 216 -3.22 3.26 13.65
N PHE A 217 -3.92 2.57 12.75
CA PHE A 217 -5.35 2.28 12.83
C PHE A 217 -5.59 0.79 13.08
N SER A 218 -5.76 0.42 14.34
CA SER A 218 -5.95 -0.97 14.78
C SER A 218 -7.42 -1.32 15.02
N MET A 219 -7.72 -2.57 15.41
CA MET A 219 -9.07 -2.96 15.83
C MET A 219 -9.53 -2.22 17.08
N ILE A 220 -8.60 -1.89 17.99
CA ILE A 220 -8.90 -1.20 19.26
C ILE A 220 -9.02 0.31 19.03
N ASN A 221 -8.22 0.85 18.12
CA ASN A 221 -8.22 2.27 17.75
C ASN A 221 -8.37 2.41 16.23
N PRO A 222 -9.57 2.23 15.69
CA PRO A 222 -9.79 2.27 14.25
C PRO A 222 -9.81 3.69 13.67
N GLY A 223 -10.00 4.71 14.50
CA GLY A 223 -10.08 6.12 14.09
C GLY A 223 -11.07 6.35 12.93
N PRO A 224 -10.76 7.31 12.04
CA PRO A 224 -11.63 7.61 10.88
C PRO A 224 -11.69 6.48 9.85
N LEU A 225 -10.83 5.45 9.96
CA LEU A 225 -10.77 4.34 9.01
C LEU A 225 -11.60 3.12 9.43
N ALA A 226 -12.39 3.24 10.49
CA ALA A 226 -13.19 2.13 11.05
C ALA A 226 -14.07 1.43 10.01
N SER A 227 -14.73 2.19 9.15
CA SER A 227 -15.68 1.68 8.14
C SER A 227 -15.04 1.27 6.82
N TYR A 228 -13.75 1.57 6.61
CA TYR A 228 -13.11 1.38 5.31
C TYR A 228 -12.29 0.10 5.19
N VAL A 229 -11.93 -0.53 6.32
CA VAL A 229 -11.17 -1.78 6.31
C VAL A 229 -11.93 -2.85 7.09
N GLY A 230 -12.44 -3.86 6.38
CA GLY A 230 -13.35 -4.88 6.87
C GLY A 230 -14.81 -4.55 6.52
N PHE A 231 -15.74 -5.36 7.06
CA PHE A 231 -17.17 -5.15 6.89
C PHE A 231 -17.77 -4.55 8.16
N THR A 232 -18.69 -3.62 7.99
CA THR A 232 -19.60 -3.15 9.06
C THR A 232 -20.76 -4.13 9.23
N GLU A 233 -21.43 -4.08 10.37
CA GLU A 233 -22.62 -4.92 10.63
C GLU A 233 -23.72 -4.71 9.58
N LEU A 234 -23.94 -3.47 9.15
CA LEU A 234 -24.92 -3.13 8.12
C LEU A 234 -24.56 -3.74 6.76
N GLU A 235 -23.29 -3.73 6.39
CA GLU A 235 -22.82 -4.35 5.15
C GLU A 235 -22.96 -5.88 5.19
N VAL A 236 -22.66 -6.50 6.33
CA VAL A 236 -22.87 -7.95 6.52
C VAL A 236 -24.34 -8.28 6.41
N ALA A 237 -25.23 -7.56 7.09
CA ALA A 237 -26.67 -7.75 7.00
C ALA A 237 -27.20 -7.61 5.56
N ALA A 238 -26.69 -6.61 4.81
CA ALA A 238 -27.07 -6.41 3.41
C ALA A 238 -26.59 -7.56 2.50
N GLN A 239 -25.43 -8.15 2.76
CA GLN A 239 -24.93 -9.30 1.99
C GLN A 239 -25.73 -10.57 2.28
N ILE A 240 -26.07 -10.85 3.55
CA ILE A 240 -26.93 -11.97 3.96
C ILE A 240 -28.31 -11.83 3.30
N GLY A 241 -28.92 -10.64 3.30
CA GLY A 241 -30.18 -10.39 2.64
C GLY A 241 -30.17 -10.67 1.12
N ARG A 242 -29.06 -10.32 0.44
CA ARG A 242 -28.89 -10.61 -1.00
C ARG A 242 -28.74 -12.11 -1.27
N ALA A 243 -28.00 -12.84 -0.43
CA ALA A 243 -27.85 -14.28 -0.56
C ALA A 243 -29.20 -15.00 -0.41
N SER A 244 -30.00 -14.67 0.61
CA SER A 244 -31.31 -15.28 0.83
C SER A 244 -32.35 -14.96 -0.26
N CYS A 245 -32.21 -13.82 -0.98
CA CYS A 245 -33.04 -13.52 -2.13
C CYS A 245 -32.67 -14.35 -3.37
N ARG A 246 -31.37 -14.63 -3.58
CA ARG A 246 -30.92 -15.48 -4.70
C ARG A 246 -31.42 -16.94 -4.57
N GLU A 247 -31.39 -17.48 -3.36
CA GLU A 247 -31.88 -18.85 -3.09
C GLU A 247 -33.39 -19.01 -3.27
N ARG A 248 -34.18 -17.93 -3.18
CA ARG A 248 -35.65 -17.99 -3.39
C ARG A 248 -36.08 -17.86 -4.85
N VAL A 249 -35.15 -17.56 -5.77
CA VAL A 249 -35.44 -17.34 -7.20
C VAL A 249 -34.89 -18.49 -8.06
N SER A 250 -34.18 -19.43 -7.46
CA SER A 250 -33.68 -20.67 -8.09
C SER A 250 -34.60 -21.86 -7.71
#